data_593e78e4dc3d78d8d04e847157c87387
#
_entry.id   593e78e4dc3d78d8d04e847157c87387
#
_cell.length_a   1.000
_cell.length_b   1.000
_cell.length_c   1.000
_cell.angle_alpha   90.00
_cell.angle_beta   90.00
_cell.angle_gamma   90.00
#
_symmetry.space_group_name_H-M   'P 1'
#
loop_
_entity.id
_entity.type
_entity.pdbx_description
1 polymer ?
#
loop_
_entity_poly.entity_id
_entity_poly.type
_entity_poly.pdbx_seq_one_letter_code
_entity_poly.pdbx_strand_id
1 'polypeptide(L)'
;MARQIIRSPDAPSPPATYSQAVKAAGLVFVSGTGPYDPATGAVVGDTIQEQTRQCLTNISAILAAAGSSMSKIVSATVILLEESDFAGMNEEWVKWFAVEPPARQGAKLPVRLPGLRVSVAVIAEA
;
A
#
# COMPACT_ATOMS: atom_id res chain seq x y z
N MET A 1 15.97 -20.76 2.45
CA MET A 1 14.82 -20.37 3.28
C MET A 1 13.58 -20.28 2.42
N ALA A 2 12.53 -20.91 2.84
CA ALA A 2 11.27 -20.80 2.14
C ALA A 2 10.66 -19.41 2.35
N ARG A 3 9.99 -18.89 1.34
CA ARG A 3 9.21 -17.66 1.46
C ARG A 3 7.89 -17.97 2.18
N GLN A 4 7.36 -16.97 2.87
CA GLN A 4 6.11 -17.11 3.59
C GLN A 4 5.06 -16.17 2.99
N ILE A 5 3.91 -16.72 2.59
CA ILE A 5 2.79 -15.93 2.12
C ILE A 5 2.10 -15.29 3.33
N ILE A 6 1.88 -13.97 3.24
CA ILE A 6 1.22 -13.20 4.29
C ILE A 6 -0.21 -12.92 3.86
N ARG A 7 -1.14 -13.11 4.77
CA ARG A 7 -2.54 -12.81 4.56
C ARG A 7 -3.15 -12.20 5.83
N SER A 8 -3.81 -11.05 5.67
CA SER A 8 -4.53 -10.38 6.73
C SER A 8 -6.01 -10.31 6.39
N PRO A 9 -6.91 -10.69 7.32
CA PRO A 9 -8.34 -10.48 7.13
C PRO A 9 -8.75 -9.01 7.25
N ASP A 10 -7.85 -8.17 7.79
CA ASP A 10 -8.10 -6.74 7.99
C ASP A 10 -7.66 -5.90 6.80
N ALA A 11 -7.24 -6.52 5.71
CA ALA A 11 -6.89 -5.88 4.46
C ALA A 11 -7.70 -6.52 3.32
N PRO A 12 -7.82 -5.84 2.16
CA PRO A 12 -8.59 -6.38 1.04
C PRO A 12 -8.06 -7.74 0.59
N SER A 13 -8.97 -8.69 0.34
CA SER A 13 -8.59 -9.99 -0.20
C SER A 13 -8.00 -9.84 -1.59
N PRO A 14 -6.84 -10.44 -1.86
CA PRO A 14 -6.24 -10.37 -3.19
C PRO A 14 -6.97 -11.31 -4.16
N PRO A 15 -6.94 -11.01 -5.46
CA PRO A 15 -7.36 -11.98 -6.46
C PRO A 15 -6.40 -13.17 -6.49
N ALA A 16 -6.72 -14.19 -7.30
CA ALA A 16 -5.88 -15.39 -7.39
C ALA A 16 -4.50 -15.15 -8.02
N THR A 17 -4.29 -13.98 -8.61
CA THR A 17 -3.08 -13.67 -9.40
C THR A 17 -1.89 -13.20 -8.57
N TYR A 18 -2.11 -12.80 -7.30
CA TYR A 18 -1.01 -12.37 -6.41
C TYR A 18 -1.40 -12.50 -4.93
N SER A 19 -0.41 -12.44 -4.06
CA SER A 19 -0.58 -12.43 -2.60
C SER A 19 -0.60 -11.00 -2.09
N GLN A 20 -1.17 -10.76 -0.92
CA GLN A 20 -1.09 -9.46 -0.26
C GLN A 20 0.37 -9.08 0.00
N ALA A 21 1.15 -10.02 0.52
CA ALA A 21 2.57 -9.83 0.76
C ALA A 21 3.29 -11.16 0.83
N VAL A 22 4.60 -11.10 0.69
CA VAL A 22 5.50 -12.26 0.84
C VAL A 22 6.64 -11.85 1.77
N LYS A 23 6.90 -12.69 2.78
CA LYS A 23 8.01 -12.51 3.70
C LYS A 23 9.15 -13.42 3.29
N ALA A 24 10.33 -12.87 3.06
CA ALA A 24 11.51 -13.60 2.65
C ALA A 24 12.77 -12.78 2.90
N ALA A 25 13.89 -13.45 3.17
CA ALA A 25 15.19 -12.80 3.29
C ALA A 25 15.24 -11.64 4.30
N GLY A 26 14.47 -11.72 5.39
CA GLY A 26 14.40 -10.67 6.40
C GLY A 26 13.58 -9.45 5.99
N LEU A 27 12.84 -9.54 4.89
CA LEU A 27 12.03 -8.44 4.36
C LEU A 27 10.59 -8.88 4.15
N VAL A 28 9.69 -7.91 4.12
CA VAL A 28 8.29 -8.10 3.74
C VAL A 28 8.04 -7.31 2.46
N PHE A 29 7.63 -8.01 1.42
CA PHE A 29 7.31 -7.43 0.12
C PHE A 29 5.81 -7.34 -0.01
N VAL A 30 5.27 -6.12 0.04
CA VAL A 30 3.82 -5.87 -0.04
C VAL A 30 3.43 -5.48 -1.45
N SER A 31 2.48 -6.20 -2.01
CA SER A 31 1.95 -5.93 -3.35
C SER A 31 1.33 -4.53 -3.45
N GLY A 32 1.18 -4.05 -4.67
CA GLY A 32 0.41 -2.84 -4.94
C GLY A 32 -0.96 -2.94 -4.26
N THR A 33 -1.21 -2.04 -3.32
CA THR A 33 -2.38 -2.07 -2.44
C THR A 33 -3.23 -0.85 -2.73
N GLY A 34 -4.47 -1.09 -3.17
CA GLY A 34 -5.42 -0.04 -3.50
C GLY A 34 -6.22 0.42 -2.28
N PRO A 35 -7.03 1.49 -2.46
CA PRO A 35 -7.84 2.06 -1.38
C PRO A 35 -9.18 1.33 -1.20
N TYR A 36 -9.14 0.00 -1.16
CA TYR A 36 -10.36 -0.80 -1.05
C TYR A 36 -10.73 -1.05 0.41
N ASP A 37 -12.05 -1.03 0.69
CA ASP A 37 -12.57 -1.44 1.98
C ASP A 37 -12.39 -2.96 2.15
N PRO A 38 -11.75 -3.43 3.22
CA PRO A 38 -11.53 -4.87 3.42
C PRO A 38 -12.81 -5.70 3.50
N ALA A 39 -13.90 -5.11 4.00
CA ALA A 39 -15.17 -5.82 4.19
C ALA A 39 -16.00 -5.91 2.91
N THR A 40 -16.00 -4.86 2.09
CA THR A 40 -16.88 -4.75 0.92
C THR A 40 -16.16 -4.87 -0.42
N GLY A 41 -14.85 -4.59 -0.45
CA GLY A 41 -14.09 -4.53 -1.69
C GLY A 41 -14.31 -3.26 -2.51
N ALA A 42 -15.10 -2.31 -1.99
CA ALA A 42 -15.35 -1.05 -2.68
C ALA A 42 -14.21 -0.05 -2.48
N VAL A 43 -14.02 0.84 -3.45
CA VAL A 43 -13.06 1.95 -3.32
C VAL A 43 -13.56 2.90 -2.24
N VAL A 44 -12.66 3.26 -1.31
CA VAL A 44 -12.95 4.19 -0.21
C VAL A 44 -12.31 5.53 -0.52
N GLY A 45 -13.14 6.58 -0.45
CA GLY A 45 -12.68 7.96 -0.58
C GLY A 45 -12.89 8.55 -1.96
N ASP A 46 -13.28 9.83 -1.97
CA ASP A 46 -13.48 10.62 -3.18
C ASP A 46 -12.25 11.48 -3.50
N THR A 47 -11.45 11.82 -2.48
CA THR A 47 -10.25 12.62 -2.64
C THR A 47 -9.01 11.75 -2.68
N ILE A 48 -7.94 12.30 -3.28
CA ILE A 48 -6.65 11.59 -3.30
C ILE A 48 -6.09 11.39 -1.88
N GLN A 49 -6.33 12.35 -0.97
CA GLN A 49 -5.90 12.23 0.42
C GLN A 49 -6.59 11.06 1.12
N GLU A 50 -7.90 10.92 0.94
CA GLU A 50 -8.66 9.82 1.52
C GLU A 50 -8.23 8.48 0.95
N GLN A 51 -8.03 8.39 -0.36
CA GLN A 51 -7.59 7.15 -1.00
C GLN A 51 -6.18 6.76 -0.57
N THR A 52 -5.27 7.71 -0.47
CA THR A 52 -3.91 7.47 0.02
C THR A 52 -3.95 6.93 1.45
N ARG A 53 -4.78 7.54 2.30
CA ARG A 53 -4.97 7.08 3.68
C ARG A 53 -5.45 5.64 3.74
N GLN A 54 -6.41 5.28 2.90
CA GLN A 54 -6.94 3.91 2.87
C GLN A 54 -5.89 2.91 2.39
N CYS A 55 -5.10 3.25 1.37
CA CYS A 55 -3.99 2.40 0.93
C CYS A 55 -3.02 2.11 2.08
N LEU A 56 -2.62 3.16 2.80
CA LEU A 56 -1.66 3.01 3.89
C LEU A 56 -2.26 2.29 5.10
N THR A 57 -3.54 2.48 5.37
CA THR A 57 -4.26 1.73 6.39
C THR A 57 -4.26 0.23 6.06
N ASN A 58 -4.52 -0.12 4.82
CA ASN A 58 -4.51 -1.51 4.36
C ASN A 58 -3.09 -2.11 4.47
N ILE A 59 -2.08 -1.35 4.07
CA ILE A 59 -0.67 -1.78 4.19
C ILE A 59 -0.31 -2.00 5.65
N SER A 60 -0.73 -1.13 6.55
CA SER A 60 -0.48 -1.27 7.99
C SER A 60 -1.02 -2.61 8.52
N ALA A 61 -2.23 -2.99 8.10
CA ALA A 61 -2.82 -4.27 8.48
C ALA A 61 -2.02 -5.46 7.94
N ILE A 62 -1.57 -5.38 6.69
CA ILE A 62 -0.76 -6.44 6.08
C ILE A 62 0.59 -6.58 6.79
N LEU A 63 1.25 -5.46 7.08
CA LEU A 63 2.52 -5.48 7.80
C LEU A 63 2.37 -6.05 9.20
N ALA A 64 1.29 -5.71 9.90
CA ALA A 64 1.00 -6.27 11.23
C ALA A 64 0.87 -7.79 11.17
N ALA A 65 0.20 -8.32 10.15
CA ALA A 65 0.07 -9.76 9.96
C ALA A 65 1.42 -10.44 9.70
N ALA A 66 2.39 -9.70 9.18
CA ALA A 66 3.74 -10.19 8.96
C ALA A 66 4.68 -10.00 10.16
N GLY A 67 4.20 -9.37 11.24
CA GLY A 67 5.01 -9.04 12.41
C GLY A 67 5.88 -7.80 12.22
N SER A 68 5.59 -7.00 11.21
CA SER A 68 6.29 -5.75 10.89
C SER A 68 5.44 -4.53 11.26
N SER A 69 5.82 -3.35 10.79
CA SER A 69 5.10 -2.11 11.08
C SER A 69 5.44 -1.03 10.03
N MET A 70 4.66 0.04 10.03
CA MET A 70 4.86 1.17 9.12
C MET A 70 6.25 1.82 9.28
N SER A 71 6.76 1.90 10.50
CA SER A 71 8.09 2.49 10.76
C SER A 71 9.25 1.65 10.21
N LYS A 72 8.99 0.42 9.82
CA LYS A 72 9.99 -0.49 9.24
C LYS A 72 10.01 -0.49 7.72
N ILE A 73 9.17 0.32 7.09
CA ILE A 73 9.16 0.45 5.63
C ILE A 73 10.47 1.13 5.19
N VAL A 74 11.19 0.49 4.28
CA VAL A 74 12.45 1.00 3.74
C VAL A 74 12.30 1.55 2.33
N SER A 75 11.34 1.06 1.57
CA SER A 75 11.10 1.48 0.18
C SER A 75 9.62 1.45 -0.13
N ALA A 76 9.14 2.44 -0.88
CA ALA A 76 7.75 2.54 -1.31
C ALA A 76 7.67 2.94 -2.77
N THR A 77 6.66 2.42 -3.47
CA THR A 77 6.31 2.83 -4.82
C THR A 77 4.89 3.36 -4.80
N VAL A 78 4.71 4.61 -5.20
CA VAL A 78 3.40 5.25 -5.33
C VAL A 78 3.00 5.25 -6.79
N ILE A 79 1.83 4.69 -7.07
CA ILE A 79 1.32 4.53 -8.43
C ILE A 79 0.07 5.39 -8.55
N LEU A 80 0.10 6.42 -9.40
CA LEU A 80 -0.98 7.40 -9.54
C LEU A 80 -1.64 7.30 -10.91
N LEU A 81 -2.96 7.52 -10.94
CA LEU A 81 -3.71 7.63 -12.19
C LEU A 81 -3.41 8.97 -12.87
N GLU A 82 -3.44 10.07 -12.11
CA GLU A 82 -3.30 11.43 -12.63
C GLU A 82 -2.15 12.17 -11.94
N GLU A 83 -1.37 12.91 -12.73
CA GLU A 83 -0.26 13.73 -12.23
C GLU A 83 -0.75 14.80 -11.25
N SER A 84 -1.96 15.33 -11.48
CA SER A 84 -2.55 16.36 -10.63
C SER A 84 -2.81 15.90 -9.20
N ASP A 85 -2.78 14.59 -8.94
CA ASP A 85 -2.97 14.03 -7.61
C ASP A 85 -1.67 13.98 -6.77
N PHE A 86 -0.53 14.30 -7.37
CA PHE A 86 0.77 14.16 -6.70
C PHE A 86 0.86 15.00 -5.43
N ALA A 87 0.48 16.27 -5.49
CA ALA A 87 0.55 17.17 -4.34
C ALA A 87 -0.37 16.72 -3.20
N GLY A 88 -1.60 16.34 -3.52
CA GLY A 88 -2.58 15.87 -2.52
C GLY A 88 -2.17 14.54 -1.88
N MET A 89 -1.58 13.64 -2.67
CA MET A 89 -1.02 12.40 -2.14
C MET A 89 0.09 12.71 -1.12
N ASN A 90 0.98 13.64 -1.44
CA ASN A 90 2.05 14.04 -0.54
C ASN A 90 1.52 14.66 0.76
N GLU A 91 0.42 15.41 0.72
CA GLU A 91 -0.20 15.97 1.92
C GLU A 91 -0.58 14.88 2.93
N GLU A 92 -1.12 13.77 2.45
CA GLU A 92 -1.47 12.63 3.31
C GLU A 92 -0.22 11.84 3.71
N TRP A 93 0.71 11.65 2.77
CA TRP A 93 1.94 10.87 2.97
C TRP A 93 2.76 11.36 4.17
N VAL A 94 2.95 12.68 4.30
CA VAL A 94 3.76 13.24 5.38
C VAL A 94 3.18 12.99 6.77
N LYS A 95 1.88 12.75 6.87
CA LYS A 95 1.25 12.41 8.15
C LYS A 95 1.66 11.02 8.64
N TRP A 96 1.98 10.12 7.71
CA TRP A 96 2.38 8.74 8.00
C TRP A 96 3.88 8.59 8.17
N PHE A 97 4.66 9.42 7.47
CA PHE A 97 6.11 9.30 7.39
C PHE A 97 6.81 10.63 7.70
N ALA A 98 6.40 11.26 8.80
CA ALA A 98 6.95 12.55 9.22
C ALA A 98 8.40 12.47 9.67
N VAL A 99 8.86 11.30 10.15
CA VAL A 99 10.21 11.08 10.68
C VAL A 99 10.87 9.98 9.86
N GLU A 100 12.05 10.25 9.33
CA GLU A 100 12.84 9.30 8.56
C GLU A 100 12.00 8.57 7.48
N PRO A 101 11.44 9.31 6.51
CA PRO A 101 10.59 8.71 5.49
C PRO A 101 11.36 7.66 4.67
N PRO A 102 10.65 6.65 4.14
CA PRO A 102 11.30 5.63 3.31
C PRO A 102 11.76 6.20 1.97
N ALA A 103 12.68 5.50 1.31
CA ALA A 103 12.97 5.76 -0.09
C ALA A 103 11.68 5.56 -0.89
N ARG A 104 11.45 6.41 -1.90
CA ARG A 104 10.20 6.38 -2.66
C ARG A 104 10.44 6.64 -4.14
N GLN A 105 9.70 5.96 -4.97
CA GLN A 105 9.60 6.21 -6.41
C GLN A 105 8.12 6.18 -6.81
N GLY A 106 7.84 6.68 -8.00
CA GLY A 106 6.48 6.74 -8.51
C GLY A 106 6.36 6.16 -9.91
N ALA A 107 5.12 5.83 -10.26
CA ALA A 107 4.78 5.34 -11.59
C ALA A 107 3.33 5.71 -11.89
N LYS A 108 2.91 5.57 -13.14
CA LYS A 108 1.51 5.71 -13.54
C LYS A 108 0.79 4.38 -13.47
N LEU A 109 -0.51 4.42 -13.15
CA LEU A 109 -1.35 3.22 -13.18
C LEU A 109 -1.38 2.66 -14.61
N PRO A 110 -1.13 1.34 -14.77
CA PRO A 110 -1.10 0.73 -16.10
C PRO A 110 -2.49 0.56 -16.71
N VAL A 111 -3.53 0.50 -15.87
CA VAL A 111 -4.92 0.32 -16.29
C VAL A 111 -5.83 1.25 -15.51
N ARG A 112 -6.92 1.68 -16.14
CA ARG A 112 -7.95 2.46 -15.46
C ARG A 112 -8.96 1.52 -14.82
N LEU A 113 -9.14 1.67 -13.50
CA LEU A 113 -10.18 1.00 -12.75
C LEU A 113 -11.13 2.06 -12.21
N PRO A 114 -12.46 1.83 -12.24
CA PRO A 114 -13.42 2.85 -11.84
C PRO A 114 -13.16 3.39 -10.43
N GLY A 115 -12.99 4.72 -10.34
CA GLY A 115 -12.80 5.40 -9.06
C GLY A 115 -11.41 5.29 -8.44
N LEU A 116 -10.54 4.45 -8.97
CA LEU A 116 -9.19 4.24 -8.41
C LEU A 116 -8.25 5.36 -8.86
N ARG A 117 -7.60 6.02 -7.90
CA ARG A 117 -6.65 7.11 -8.15
C ARG A 117 -5.22 6.76 -7.79
N VAL A 118 -5.03 5.82 -6.85
CA VAL A 118 -3.71 5.53 -6.28
C VAL A 118 -3.61 4.08 -5.85
N SER A 119 -2.40 3.55 -5.96
CA SER A 119 -2.01 2.27 -5.38
C SER A 119 -0.62 2.44 -4.77
N VAL A 120 -0.31 1.71 -3.73
CA VAL A 120 0.99 1.80 -3.05
C VAL A 120 1.53 0.40 -2.80
N ALA A 121 2.82 0.21 -3.13
CA ALA A 121 3.55 -1.00 -2.80
C ALA A 121 4.73 -0.63 -1.90
N VAL A 122 5.08 -1.50 -0.95
CA VAL A 122 6.18 -1.22 -0.03
C VAL A 122 7.05 -2.45 0.18
N ILE A 123 8.28 -2.18 0.63
CA ILE A 123 9.19 -3.19 1.17
C ILE A 123 9.54 -2.73 2.58
N ALA A 124 9.38 -3.61 3.55
CA ALA A 124 9.66 -3.33 4.95
C ALA A 124 10.62 -4.38 5.53
N GLU A 125 11.32 -4.01 6.60
CA GLU A 125 12.04 -5.01 7.38
C GLU A 125 11.03 -5.90 8.11
N ALA A 126 11.39 -7.15 8.22
CA ALA A 126 10.54 -8.13 8.90
C ALA A 126 10.52 -7.93 10.42
#